data_4dcbddf8a975505992b55803c4233b44
#
_entry.id   4dcbddf8a975505992b55803c4233b44
#
_cell.length_a   1.000
_cell.length_b   1.000
_cell.length_c   1.000
_cell.angle_alpha   90.00
_cell.angle_beta   90.00
_cell.angle_gamma   90.00
#
_symmetry.space_group_name_H-M   'P 1'
#
loop_
_entity.id
_entity.type
_entity.pdbx_description
1 polymer ?
#
loop_
_entity_poly.entity_id
_entity_poly.type
_entity_poly.pdbx_seq_one_letter_code
_entity_poly.pdbx_strand_id
1 'polypeptide(L)'
;MTPGLALTIATTDYDHFRDFRLGLVRAEGIEPRWLTLGHHEIFSRFLLNREWDVSELSFAKFTAEVTRADSDIIGLPVYASRLFRFSSFYVNRRSGIRTVEDLRGKRIGVPEWAHTAAVYMRGWLMHEGGVALSEIDWVQAGTNEPGRIEKIELALPKNVRVTSMPDQTLSCMIASGEIDCAIIARPPNSFRESHPDVVRLFPNYEDLEQQYYKQTGVYPIMHVIAVRKAVLDGAPWIGRNLYNAFEESRRRSIERILDPAVSRYPVPWLANYAARMQQMFGGELFPYGIEANRVTLGLFLRYAHEQGIARRLVAPDDIFPRGIMASVKV
;
A
#
# COMPACT_ATOMS: atom_id res chain seq x y z
N MET A 1 -18.89 -26.48 -23.23
CA MET A 1 -18.68 -25.36 -22.26
C MET A 1 -18.32 -24.15 -23.06
N THR A 2 -18.99 -23.04 -22.89
CA THR A 2 -18.62 -21.78 -23.53
C THR A 2 -17.22 -21.39 -22.98
N PRO A 3 -16.23 -21.03 -23.82
CA PRO A 3 -14.93 -20.61 -23.33
C PRO A 3 -15.13 -19.38 -22.42
N GLY A 4 -14.40 -19.35 -21.30
CA GLY A 4 -14.43 -18.22 -20.37
C GLY A 4 -13.85 -16.97 -21.04
N LEU A 5 -14.21 -15.78 -20.52
CA LEU A 5 -13.64 -14.52 -20.96
C LEU A 5 -12.16 -14.49 -20.54
N ALA A 6 -11.27 -14.35 -21.50
CA ALA A 6 -9.85 -14.22 -21.22
C ALA A 6 -9.54 -12.83 -20.64
N LEU A 7 -8.94 -12.78 -19.44
CA LEU A 7 -8.49 -11.54 -18.79
C LEU A 7 -7.02 -11.63 -18.41
N THR A 8 -6.28 -10.57 -18.69
CA THR A 8 -4.89 -10.41 -18.24
C THR A 8 -4.86 -9.82 -16.84
N ILE A 9 -4.16 -10.51 -15.90
CA ILE A 9 -4.04 -10.11 -14.50
C ILE A 9 -2.55 -9.95 -14.17
N ALA A 10 -2.11 -8.78 -13.74
CA ALA A 10 -0.73 -8.53 -13.34
C ALA A 10 -0.63 -8.24 -11.84
N THR A 11 0.14 -9.06 -11.13
CA THR A 11 0.41 -8.88 -9.68
C THR A 11 1.84 -9.32 -9.33
N THR A 12 2.31 -8.84 -8.20
CA THR A 12 3.46 -9.46 -7.51
C THR A 12 3.07 -10.85 -7.02
N ASP A 13 4.06 -11.71 -6.76
CA ASP A 13 3.83 -13.08 -6.26
C ASP A 13 3.44 -13.07 -4.79
N TYR A 14 2.14 -13.16 -4.52
CA TYR A 14 1.58 -13.24 -3.16
C TYR A 14 1.03 -14.62 -2.86
N ASP A 15 1.27 -15.17 -1.67
CA ASP A 15 0.72 -16.48 -1.28
C ASP A 15 -0.81 -16.47 -1.23
N HIS A 16 -1.43 -15.38 -0.81
CA HIS A 16 -2.89 -15.24 -0.77
C HIS A 16 -3.57 -15.09 -2.16
N PHE A 17 -2.78 -14.94 -3.24
CA PHE A 17 -3.25 -15.02 -4.63
C PHE A 17 -2.90 -16.35 -5.30
N ARG A 18 -2.06 -17.16 -4.65
CA ARG A 18 -1.47 -18.36 -5.22
C ARG A 18 -2.49 -19.35 -5.79
N ASP A 19 -3.51 -19.69 -5.01
CA ASP A 19 -4.45 -20.73 -5.42
C ASP A 19 -5.31 -20.30 -6.62
N PHE A 20 -5.65 -19.01 -6.71
CA PHE A 20 -6.31 -18.46 -7.89
C PHE A 20 -5.34 -18.41 -9.08
N ARG A 21 -4.12 -17.94 -8.89
CA ARG A 21 -3.10 -17.88 -9.94
C ARG A 21 -2.77 -19.26 -10.52
N LEU A 22 -2.73 -20.30 -9.71
CA LEU A 22 -2.45 -21.68 -10.13
C LEU A 22 -3.70 -22.42 -10.65
N GLY A 23 -4.87 -21.78 -10.70
CA GLY A 23 -6.11 -22.38 -11.15
C GLY A 23 -6.73 -23.40 -10.18
N LEU A 24 -6.22 -23.48 -8.92
CA LEU A 24 -6.80 -24.29 -7.84
C LEU A 24 -8.10 -23.67 -7.31
N VAL A 25 -8.24 -22.38 -7.46
CA VAL A 25 -9.48 -21.60 -7.31
C VAL A 25 -9.79 -21.01 -8.67
N ARG A 26 -11.06 -21.07 -9.08
CA ARG A 26 -11.50 -20.55 -10.39
C ARG A 26 -12.46 -19.40 -10.20
N ALA A 27 -12.32 -18.38 -11.04
CA ALA A 27 -13.35 -17.36 -11.22
C ALA A 27 -14.31 -17.84 -12.31
N GLU A 28 -15.59 -18.00 -11.98
CA GLU A 28 -16.59 -18.52 -12.89
C GLU A 28 -16.71 -17.63 -14.14
N GLY A 29 -16.69 -18.24 -15.33
CA GLY A 29 -16.76 -17.54 -16.61
C GLY A 29 -15.52 -16.75 -17.01
N ILE A 30 -14.42 -16.81 -16.23
CA ILE A 30 -13.18 -16.09 -16.48
C ILE A 30 -12.02 -17.06 -16.70
N GLU A 31 -11.22 -16.80 -17.73
CA GLU A 31 -9.95 -17.49 -18.01
C GLU A 31 -8.78 -16.53 -17.73
N PRO A 32 -8.17 -16.56 -16.53
CA PRO A 32 -7.14 -15.62 -16.16
C PRO A 32 -5.80 -15.95 -16.82
N ARG A 33 -5.16 -14.92 -17.39
CA ARG A 33 -3.78 -14.96 -17.87
C ARG A 33 -2.91 -14.13 -16.93
N TRP A 34 -2.14 -14.80 -16.06
CA TRP A 34 -1.34 -14.14 -15.04
C TRP A 34 0.03 -13.70 -15.53
N LEU A 35 0.38 -12.47 -15.17
CA LEU A 35 1.70 -11.89 -15.28
C LEU A 35 2.22 -11.62 -13.88
N THR A 36 3.30 -12.30 -13.50
CA THR A 36 3.98 -12.08 -12.21
C THR A 36 5.23 -11.24 -12.45
N LEU A 37 5.22 -10.00 -12.02
CA LEU A 37 6.26 -9.00 -12.26
C LEU A 37 6.62 -8.28 -10.96
N GLY A 38 7.67 -7.46 -10.98
CA GLY A 38 8.00 -6.56 -9.88
C GLY A 38 6.95 -5.45 -9.74
N HIS A 39 6.54 -5.12 -8.51
CA HIS A 39 5.46 -4.15 -8.26
C HIS A 39 5.70 -2.76 -8.90
N HIS A 40 6.96 -2.28 -8.95
CA HIS A 40 7.26 -1.00 -9.62
C HIS A 40 7.00 -1.04 -11.12
N GLU A 41 7.32 -2.15 -11.76
CA GLU A 41 7.06 -2.39 -13.18
C GLU A 41 5.56 -2.46 -13.44
N ILE A 42 4.83 -3.26 -12.65
CA ILE A 42 3.37 -3.39 -12.73
C ILE A 42 2.70 -2.01 -12.65
N PHE A 43 3.05 -1.23 -11.63
CA PHE A 43 2.43 0.09 -11.42
C PHE A 43 2.71 1.05 -12.57
N SER A 44 3.95 1.11 -13.05
CA SER A 44 4.33 2.05 -14.10
C SER A 44 3.66 1.72 -15.42
N ARG A 45 3.71 0.45 -15.83
CA ARG A 45 3.15 0.02 -17.10
C ARG A 45 1.62 0.12 -17.11
N PHE A 46 0.96 -0.22 -16.01
CA PHE A 46 -0.49 -0.06 -15.91
C PHE A 46 -0.92 1.41 -15.86
N LEU A 47 -0.21 2.26 -15.11
CA LEU A 47 -0.53 3.69 -15.04
C LEU A 47 -0.37 4.39 -16.39
N LEU A 48 0.70 4.08 -17.12
CA LEU A 48 1.04 4.75 -18.36
C LEU A 48 0.27 4.20 -19.56
N ASN A 49 0.11 2.87 -19.64
CA ASN A 49 -0.30 2.20 -20.86
C ASN A 49 -1.55 1.34 -20.70
N ARG A 50 -2.06 1.11 -19.47
CA ARG A 50 -3.18 0.18 -19.21
C ARG A 50 -2.98 -1.20 -19.86
N GLU A 51 -1.75 -1.75 -19.79
CA GLU A 51 -1.33 -2.93 -20.57
C GLU A 51 -2.12 -4.21 -20.27
N TRP A 52 -2.79 -4.29 -19.14
CA TRP A 52 -3.60 -5.45 -18.73
C TRP A 52 -4.98 -5.03 -18.23
N ASP A 53 -5.85 -6.02 -18.05
CA ASP A 53 -7.26 -5.80 -17.68
C ASP A 53 -7.41 -5.57 -16.18
N VAL A 54 -6.65 -6.32 -15.38
CA VAL A 54 -6.65 -6.32 -13.92
C VAL A 54 -5.23 -6.15 -13.41
N SER A 55 -4.98 -5.20 -12.52
CA SER A 55 -3.65 -4.87 -12.05
C SER A 55 -3.59 -4.66 -10.54
N GLU A 56 -2.54 -5.16 -9.92
CA GLU A 56 -2.09 -4.60 -8.65
C GLU A 56 -1.66 -3.14 -8.87
N LEU A 57 -2.00 -2.26 -7.92
CA LEU A 57 -1.62 -0.85 -7.97
C LEU A 57 -1.36 -0.30 -6.57
N SER A 58 -0.35 0.60 -6.45
CA SER A 58 -0.13 1.40 -5.24
C SER A 58 -1.40 2.14 -4.85
N PHE A 59 -1.80 2.05 -3.58
CA PHE A 59 -3.07 2.63 -3.14
C PHE A 59 -3.11 4.15 -3.29
N ALA A 60 -1.98 4.84 -3.10
CA ALA A 60 -1.90 6.29 -3.36
C ALA A 60 -2.07 6.63 -4.85
N LYS A 61 -1.43 5.88 -5.74
CA LYS A 61 -1.56 6.09 -7.19
C LYS A 61 -2.94 5.73 -7.71
N PHE A 62 -3.51 4.64 -7.19
CA PHE A 62 -4.90 4.27 -7.45
C PHE A 62 -5.85 5.39 -7.02
N THR A 63 -5.67 5.93 -5.81
CA THR A 63 -6.52 7.02 -5.30
C THR A 63 -6.40 8.28 -6.17
N ALA A 64 -5.18 8.63 -6.60
CA ALA A 64 -4.99 9.74 -7.54
C ALA A 64 -5.79 9.55 -8.85
N GLU A 65 -5.68 8.35 -9.45
CA GLU A 65 -6.35 8.03 -10.71
C GLU A 65 -7.87 7.93 -10.56
N VAL A 66 -8.37 7.17 -9.58
CA VAL A 66 -9.82 6.92 -9.43
C VAL A 66 -10.60 8.18 -9.06
N THR A 67 -9.94 9.20 -8.51
CA THR A 67 -10.56 10.48 -8.16
C THR A 67 -10.57 11.51 -9.30
N ARG A 68 -9.97 11.18 -10.45
CA ARG A 68 -10.07 12.01 -11.67
C ARG A 68 -11.47 11.89 -12.27
N ALA A 69 -11.93 12.95 -12.93
CA ALA A 69 -13.23 12.96 -13.60
C ALA A 69 -13.27 11.98 -14.80
N ASP A 70 -12.16 11.84 -15.50
CA ASP A 70 -11.94 11.00 -16.68
C ASP A 70 -11.35 9.62 -16.36
N SER A 71 -11.39 9.19 -15.09
CA SER A 71 -10.83 7.91 -14.69
C SER A 71 -11.42 6.73 -15.47
N ASP A 72 -10.56 5.92 -16.04
CA ASP A 72 -10.87 4.70 -16.79
C ASP A 72 -10.67 3.41 -15.99
N ILE A 73 -10.34 3.54 -14.69
CA ILE A 73 -10.17 2.44 -13.76
C ILE A 73 -11.11 2.52 -12.58
N ILE A 74 -11.34 1.37 -11.93
CA ILE A 74 -12.07 1.24 -10.68
C ILE A 74 -11.38 0.17 -9.82
N GLY A 75 -11.54 0.22 -8.49
CA GLY A 75 -10.96 -0.79 -7.59
C GLY A 75 -11.81 -2.03 -7.44
N LEU A 76 -11.17 -3.18 -7.16
CA LEU A 76 -11.80 -4.27 -6.42
C LEU A 76 -11.38 -4.14 -4.96
N PRO A 77 -12.24 -4.41 -3.97
CA PRO A 77 -11.87 -4.32 -2.55
C PRO A 77 -11.04 -5.55 -2.12
N VAL A 78 -9.99 -5.80 -2.89
CA VAL A 78 -8.95 -6.81 -2.72
C VAL A 78 -7.63 -6.10 -2.48
N TYR A 79 -7.03 -6.34 -1.33
CA TYR A 79 -5.83 -5.63 -0.90
C TYR A 79 -4.61 -6.53 -1.02
N ALA A 80 -3.81 -6.30 -2.05
CA ALA A 80 -2.65 -7.13 -2.36
C ALA A 80 -1.54 -7.01 -1.31
N SER A 81 -1.38 -5.86 -0.67
CA SER A 81 -0.35 -5.63 0.35
C SER A 81 -0.86 -4.75 1.47
N ARG A 82 -0.54 -5.14 2.71
CA ARG A 82 -0.85 -4.37 3.94
C ARG A 82 0.37 -4.41 4.86
N LEU A 83 0.78 -3.26 5.35
CA LEU A 83 1.94 -3.14 6.25
C LEU A 83 1.83 -1.88 7.09
N PHE A 84 2.08 -2.00 8.37
CA PHE A 84 2.33 -0.85 9.22
C PHE A 84 3.61 -0.13 8.82
N ARG A 85 3.80 1.14 9.23
CA ARG A 85 4.86 1.97 8.65
C ARG A 85 5.64 2.84 9.64
N PHE A 86 5.49 2.64 10.95
CA PHE A 86 6.37 3.31 11.91
C PHE A 86 7.84 2.91 11.72
N SER A 87 8.08 1.68 11.27
CA SER A 87 9.42 1.21 10.87
C SER A 87 10.03 1.94 9.68
N SER A 88 9.25 2.79 8.98
CA SER A 88 9.68 3.50 7.76
C SER A 88 10.43 4.81 8.04
N PHE A 89 10.51 5.27 9.29
CA PHE A 89 11.26 6.46 9.66
C PHE A 89 12.72 6.12 9.94
N TYR A 90 13.60 6.60 9.08
CA TYR A 90 15.05 6.54 9.27
C TYR A 90 15.59 7.92 9.53
N VAL A 91 16.48 8.07 10.49
CA VAL A 91 17.07 9.36 10.87
C VAL A 91 18.59 9.28 10.84
N ASN A 92 19.22 10.40 10.48
CA ASN A 92 20.64 10.57 10.74
C ASN A 92 20.81 10.92 12.22
N ARG A 93 21.56 10.10 12.96
CA ARG A 93 21.78 10.28 14.41
C ARG A 93 22.33 11.66 14.78
N ARG A 94 23.10 12.28 13.88
CA ARG A 94 23.69 13.61 14.08
C ARG A 94 22.67 14.75 13.93
N SER A 95 21.48 14.48 13.35
CA SER A 95 20.41 15.48 13.20
C SER A 95 19.79 15.94 14.51
N GLY A 96 19.99 15.17 15.60
CA GLY A 96 19.40 15.44 16.90
C GLY A 96 17.94 15.01 17.03
N ILE A 97 17.34 14.41 16.01
CA ILE A 97 15.94 13.91 16.04
C ILE A 97 15.85 12.72 16.99
N ARG A 98 14.99 12.82 18.00
CA ARG A 98 14.68 11.77 18.98
C ARG A 98 13.18 11.52 19.12
N THR A 99 12.38 12.55 18.88
CA THR A 99 10.92 12.53 18.97
C THR A 99 10.30 12.99 17.65
N VAL A 100 8.98 12.89 17.55
CA VAL A 100 8.23 13.34 16.35
C VAL A 100 8.30 14.85 16.20
N GLU A 101 8.25 15.58 17.31
CA GLU A 101 8.28 17.03 17.35
C GLU A 101 9.59 17.61 16.81
N ASP A 102 10.71 16.87 16.94
CA ASP A 102 12.03 17.25 16.42
C ASP A 102 12.08 17.25 14.89
N LEU A 103 11.05 16.72 14.21
CA LEU A 103 10.94 16.75 12.74
C LEU A 103 10.62 18.14 12.19
N ARG A 104 10.14 19.08 13.04
CA ARG A 104 9.89 20.48 12.63
C ARG A 104 11.18 21.16 12.20
N GLY A 105 11.12 21.85 11.07
CA GLY A 105 12.25 22.55 10.48
C GLY A 105 13.32 21.64 9.88
N LYS A 106 13.09 20.32 9.84
CA LYS A 106 14.04 19.34 9.32
C LYS A 106 13.86 19.09 7.83
N ARG A 107 14.92 18.62 7.21
CA ARG A 107 14.94 18.19 5.81
C ARG A 107 14.64 16.70 5.72
N ILE A 108 13.48 16.36 5.15
CA ILE A 108 12.96 14.99 5.14
C ILE A 108 12.78 14.45 3.73
N GLY A 109 13.38 13.28 3.48
CA GLY A 109 13.33 12.60 2.19
C GLY A 109 12.16 11.65 2.03
N VAL A 110 11.53 11.64 0.84
CA VAL A 110 10.51 10.67 0.41
C VAL A 110 10.81 10.20 -1.01
N PRO A 111 10.48 8.93 -1.37
CA PRO A 111 10.77 8.43 -2.73
C PRO A 111 9.91 9.10 -3.82
N GLU A 112 8.65 9.33 -3.51
CA GLU A 112 7.64 10.05 -4.29
C GLU A 112 6.65 10.65 -3.29
N TRP A 113 6.01 11.75 -3.64
CA TRP A 113 4.95 12.29 -2.79
C TRP A 113 3.76 11.33 -2.71
N ALA A 114 3.35 10.74 -3.83
CA ALA A 114 2.33 9.69 -3.89
C ALA A 114 2.85 8.28 -3.54
N HIS A 115 3.79 8.17 -2.61
CA HIS A 115 4.24 6.90 -2.05
C HIS A 115 3.33 6.51 -0.88
N THR A 116 2.57 5.41 -1.00
CA THR A 116 1.51 5.04 -0.04
C THR A 116 1.97 5.01 1.42
N ALA A 117 3.16 4.44 1.71
CA ALA A 117 3.71 4.42 3.05
C ALA A 117 3.95 5.84 3.60
N ALA A 118 4.49 6.73 2.77
CA ALA A 118 4.71 8.11 3.15
C ALA A 118 3.41 8.90 3.33
N VAL A 119 2.36 8.59 2.56
CA VAL A 119 1.03 9.20 2.74
C VAL A 119 0.45 8.88 4.11
N TYR A 120 0.49 7.61 4.54
CA TYR A 120 0.06 7.22 5.89
C TYR A 120 0.88 7.94 6.96
N MET A 121 2.19 7.95 6.84
CA MET A 121 3.06 8.53 7.87
C MET A 121 2.97 10.05 7.91
N ARG A 122 2.85 10.74 6.78
CA ARG A 122 2.60 12.19 6.75
C ARG A 122 1.23 12.55 7.33
N GLY A 123 0.19 11.73 7.03
CA GLY A 123 -1.12 11.90 7.65
C GLY A 123 -1.07 11.73 9.16
N TRP A 124 -0.38 10.69 9.63
CA TRP A 124 -0.15 10.47 11.07
C TRP A 124 0.64 11.63 11.70
N LEU A 125 1.68 12.15 11.04
CA LEU A 125 2.42 13.32 11.52
C LEU A 125 1.51 14.53 11.72
N MET A 126 0.59 14.80 10.78
CA MET A 126 -0.32 15.94 10.87
C MET A 126 -1.35 15.80 11.98
N HIS A 127 -1.97 14.62 12.11
CA HIS A 127 -3.15 14.42 12.95
C HIS A 127 -2.81 13.96 14.37
N GLU A 128 -1.75 13.19 14.54
CA GLU A 128 -1.37 12.58 15.80
C GLU A 128 0.02 13.07 16.29
N GLY A 129 0.95 13.28 15.37
CA GLY A 129 2.29 13.82 15.67
C GLY A 129 2.34 15.32 15.87
N GLY A 130 1.26 16.06 15.53
CA GLY A 130 1.19 17.51 15.69
C GLY A 130 2.20 18.31 14.86
N VAL A 131 2.73 17.72 13.78
CA VAL A 131 3.73 18.34 12.88
C VAL A 131 3.08 18.66 11.53
N ALA A 132 2.94 19.94 11.20
CA ALA A 132 2.39 20.34 9.92
C ALA A 132 3.38 20.05 8.77
N LEU A 133 2.88 19.61 7.61
CA LEU A 133 3.73 19.32 6.45
C LEU A 133 4.47 20.55 5.92
N SER A 134 3.95 21.75 6.15
CA SER A 134 4.56 23.02 5.80
C SER A 134 5.74 23.41 6.72
N GLU A 135 5.90 22.74 7.86
CA GLU A 135 7.02 22.93 8.79
C GLU A 135 8.25 22.08 8.42
N ILE A 136 8.17 21.32 7.34
CA ILE A 136 9.20 20.38 6.89
C ILE A 136 9.70 20.79 5.51
N ASP A 137 11.03 20.72 5.28
CA ASP A 137 11.64 20.84 3.96
C ASP A 137 11.68 19.45 3.30
N TRP A 138 10.77 19.22 2.35
CA TRP A 138 10.63 17.92 1.71
C TRP A 138 11.56 17.76 0.52
N VAL A 139 12.24 16.61 0.46
CA VAL A 139 13.11 16.19 -0.65
C VAL A 139 12.56 14.92 -1.28
N GLN A 140 12.48 14.91 -2.60
CA GLN A 140 12.10 13.73 -3.37
C GLN A 140 13.30 13.18 -4.14
N ALA A 141 13.69 11.93 -3.86
CA ALA A 141 14.76 11.22 -4.56
C ALA A 141 14.52 9.70 -4.52
N GLY A 142 15.25 8.95 -5.35
CA GLY A 142 15.20 7.49 -5.30
C GLY A 142 15.69 6.95 -3.94
N THR A 143 15.20 5.80 -3.48
CA THR A 143 15.62 5.23 -2.20
C THR A 143 17.08 4.80 -2.23
N ASN A 144 17.42 3.87 -3.13
CA ASN A 144 18.75 3.27 -3.26
C ASN A 144 19.35 3.46 -4.67
N GLU A 145 18.50 3.80 -5.64
CA GLU A 145 18.87 4.05 -7.02
C GLU A 145 18.35 5.44 -7.43
N PRO A 146 19.12 6.21 -8.20
CA PRO A 146 18.67 7.49 -8.72
C PRO A 146 17.60 7.33 -9.81
N GLY A 147 17.09 8.44 -10.35
CA GLY A 147 16.16 8.45 -11.49
C GLY A 147 14.68 8.34 -11.10
N ARG A 148 14.35 8.29 -9.80
CA ARG A 148 12.95 8.20 -9.37
C ARG A 148 12.30 9.59 -9.36
N ILE A 149 11.21 9.71 -10.11
CA ILE A 149 10.41 10.94 -10.24
C ILE A 149 8.95 10.65 -9.85
N GLU A 150 8.21 11.70 -9.49
CA GLU A 150 6.76 11.61 -9.29
C GLU A 150 6.05 11.29 -10.62
N LYS A 151 5.09 10.36 -10.56
CA LYS A 151 4.40 9.83 -11.76
C LYS A 151 2.96 10.31 -11.89
N ILE A 152 2.46 11.01 -10.89
CA ILE A 152 1.12 11.57 -10.89
C ILE A 152 1.19 13.09 -10.77
N GLU A 153 0.17 13.76 -11.26
CA GLU A 153 0.01 15.18 -11.05
C GLU A 153 -0.48 15.46 -9.63
N LEU A 154 0.21 16.33 -8.91
CA LEU A 154 -0.04 16.69 -7.53
C LEU A 154 -0.69 18.09 -7.43
N ALA A 155 -1.57 18.26 -6.45
CA ALA A 155 -2.07 19.55 -6.00
C ALA A 155 -1.60 19.80 -4.56
N LEU A 156 -0.29 20.07 -4.38
CA LEU A 156 0.32 20.19 -3.07
C LEU A 156 -0.42 21.18 -2.17
N PRO A 157 -0.54 20.89 -0.85
CA PRO A 157 -1.14 21.83 0.09
C PRO A 157 -0.38 23.15 0.14
N LYS A 158 -1.06 24.20 0.54
CA LYS A 158 -0.45 25.55 0.65
C LYS A 158 0.80 25.51 1.57
N ASN A 159 1.86 26.14 1.11
CA ASN A 159 3.15 26.24 1.79
C ASN A 159 3.93 24.91 1.92
N VAL A 160 3.46 23.81 1.38
CA VAL A 160 4.24 22.58 1.27
C VAL A 160 5.14 22.69 0.03
N ARG A 161 6.43 22.45 0.21
CA ARG A 161 7.43 22.47 -0.87
C ARG A 161 8.11 21.11 -0.94
N VAL A 162 8.28 20.59 -2.14
CA VAL A 162 8.98 19.34 -2.41
C VAL A 162 10.06 19.62 -3.45
N THR A 163 11.31 19.48 -3.05
CA THR A 163 12.46 19.63 -3.95
C THR A 163 12.78 18.28 -4.58
N SER A 164 12.69 18.17 -5.89
CA SER A 164 13.08 16.96 -6.61
C SER A 164 14.58 16.91 -6.85
N MET A 165 15.21 15.79 -6.49
CA MET A 165 16.64 15.52 -6.67
C MET A 165 16.84 14.16 -7.36
N PRO A 166 16.50 14.05 -8.65
CA PRO A 166 16.45 12.77 -9.35
C PRO A 166 17.80 12.07 -9.47
N ASP A 167 18.90 12.83 -9.46
CA ASP A 167 20.26 12.29 -9.58
C ASP A 167 20.84 11.79 -8.26
N GLN A 168 20.09 11.96 -7.15
CA GLN A 168 20.50 11.57 -5.81
C GLN A 168 19.73 10.35 -5.31
N THR A 169 20.22 9.76 -4.21
CA THR A 169 19.51 8.71 -3.47
C THR A 169 19.32 9.11 -2.02
N LEU A 170 18.15 8.76 -1.46
CA LEU A 170 17.86 9.01 -0.04
C LEU A 170 18.83 8.26 0.87
N SER A 171 19.34 7.09 0.42
CA SER A 171 20.35 6.32 1.15
C SER A 171 21.67 7.06 1.31
N CYS A 172 22.18 7.71 0.25
CA CYS A 172 23.40 8.51 0.32
C CYS A 172 23.16 9.80 1.11
N MET A 173 22.06 10.49 0.84
CA MET A 173 21.75 11.78 1.47
C MET A 173 21.57 11.65 2.99
N ILE A 174 20.92 10.58 3.49
CA ILE A 174 20.77 10.38 4.93
C ILE A 174 22.10 9.97 5.58
N ALA A 175 22.94 9.20 4.91
CA ALA A 175 24.25 8.82 5.41
C ALA A 175 25.20 10.03 5.54
N SER A 176 25.20 10.91 4.53
CA SER A 176 26.02 12.15 4.55
C SER A 176 25.49 13.19 5.54
N GLY A 177 24.21 13.15 5.90
CA GLY A 177 23.51 14.16 6.70
C GLY A 177 22.97 15.33 5.85
N GLU A 178 22.88 15.14 4.54
CA GLU A 178 22.23 16.11 3.64
C GLU A 178 20.72 16.17 3.88
N ILE A 179 20.10 15.04 4.28
CA ILE A 179 18.77 14.99 4.87
C ILE A 179 18.84 14.48 6.30
N ASP A 180 17.96 14.98 7.16
CA ASP A 180 17.89 14.62 8.58
C ASP A 180 17.13 13.31 8.80
N CYS A 181 16.10 13.09 8.00
CA CYS A 181 15.20 11.94 8.08
C CYS A 181 14.79 11.49 6.68
N ALA A 182 14.39 10.22 6.57
CA ALA A 182 13.75 9.68 5.37
C ALA A 182 12.54 8.82 5.76
N ILE A 183 11.40 9.01 5.06
CA ILE A 183 10.18 8.21 5.23
C ILE A 183 10.04 7.29 4.02
N ILE A 184 10.53 6.06 4.17
CA ILE A 184 10.71 5.09 3.07
C ILE A 184 10.32 3.69 3.47
N ALA A 185 9.56 3.01 2.60
CA ALA A 185 9.07 1.66 2.87
C ALA A 185 10.15 0.57 2.82
N ARG A 186 11.11 0.71 1.90
CA ARG A 186 12.25 -0.21 1.79
C ARG A 186 13.43 0.40 2.55
N PRO A 187 14.06 -0.34 3.46
CA PRO A 187 15.23 0.16 4.17
C PRO A 187 16.30 0.71 3.22
N PRO A 188 16.88 1.89 3.50
CA PRO A 188 17.99 2.41 2.70
C PRO A 188 19.21 1.48 2.82
N ASN A 189 20.04 1.41 1.78
CA ASN A 189 21.24 0.58 1.80
C ASN A 189 22.17 0.97 2.94
N SER A 190 22.33 2.26 3.21
CA SER A 190 23.12 2.76 4.34
C SER A 190 22.68 2.16 5.69
N PHE A 191 21.36 1.99 5.92
CA PHE A 191 20.87 1.29 7.12
C PHE A 191 21.16 -0.22 7.07
N ARG A 192 20.95 -0.87 5.93
CA ARG A 192 21.20 -2.31 5.75
C ARG A 192 22.68 -2.68 5.91
N GLU A 193 23.56 -1.78 5.49
CA GLU A 193 25.02 -1.88 5.59
C GLU A 193 25.56 -1.40 6.94
N SER A 194 24.65 -1.12 7.89
CA SER A 194 24.99 -0.72 9.27
C SER A 194 25.81 0.57 9.36
N HIS A 195 25.47 1.57 8.53
CA HIS A 195 26.12 2.89 8.65
C HIS A 195 25.86 3.44 10.07
N PRO A 196 26.91 3.90 10.79
CA PRO A 196 26.82 4.22 12.22
C PRO A 196 25.83 5.33 12.55
N ASP A 197 25.60 6.25 11.62
CA ASP A 197 24.72 7.40 11.82
C ASP A 197 23.29 7.18 11.34
N VAL A 198 22.97 6.08 10.64
CA VAL A 198 21.62 5.84 10.10
C VAL A 198 20.87 4.83 10.97
N VAL A 199 19.83 5.29 11.64
CA VAL A 199 19.03 4.48 12.58
C VAL A 199 17.54 4.68 12.36
N ARG A 200 16.71 3.78 12.92
CA ARG A 200 15.26 4.03 12.99
C ARG A 200 14.93 5.03 14.07
N LEU A 201 14.00 5.93 13.77
CA LEU A 201 13.43 6.83 14.78
C LEU A 201 12.66 6.03 15.85
N PHE A 202 11.94 5.00 15.42
CA PHE A 202 11.15 4.12 16.29
C PHE A 202 11.77 2.72 16.32
N PRO A 203 12.73 2.42 17.22
CA PRO A 203 13.33 1.09 17.31
C PRO A 203 12.34 0.03 17.79
N ASN A 204 11.34 0.42 18.60
CA ASN A 204 10.25 -0.41 19.11
C ASN A 204 8.97 -0.31 18.26
N TYR A 205 9.11 -0.17 16.94
CA TYR A 205 7.99 0.07 16.01
C TYR A 205 6.89 -0.99 16.10
N GLU A 206 7.21 -2.25 16.38
CA GLU A 206 6.20 -3.31 16.49
C GLU A 206 5.19 -3.07 17.60
N ASP A 207 5.66 -2.64 18.78
CA ASP A 207 4.79 -2.30 19.91
C ASP A 207 3.94 -1.06 19.60
N LEU A 208 4.55 -0.05 18.97
CA LEU A 208 3.84 1.17 18.56
C LEU A 208 2.76 0.86 17.51
N GLU A 209 3.06 0.00 16.54
CA GLU A 209 2.13 -0.42 15.49
C GLU A 209 0.96 -1.22 16.07
N GLN A 210 1.20 -2.09 17.04
CA GLN A 210 0.16 -2.83 17.75
C GLN A 210 -0.72 -1.87 18.59
N GLN A 211 -0.13 -0.90 19.29
CA GLN A 211 -0.87 0.12 20.05
C GLN A 211 -1.71 0.99 19.12
N TYR A 212 -1.13 1.45 18.02
CA TYR A 212 -1.83 2.23 17.00
C TYR A 212 -3.06 1.48 16.47
N TYR A 213 -2.89 0.21 16.11
CA TYR A 213 -4.03 -0.61 15.67
C TYR A 213 -5.12 -0.74 16.74
N LYS A 214 -4.75 -1.02 18.00
CA LYS A 214 -5.71 -1.14 19.10
C LYS A 214 -6.48 0.14 19.36
N GLN A 215 -5.86 1.30 19.16
CA GLN A 215 -6.48 2.61 19.38
C GLN A 215 -7.35 3.06 18.22
N THR A 216 -6.95 2.76 16.99
CA THR A 216 -7.54 3.35 15.79
C THR A 216 -8.33 2.35 14.93
N GLY A 217 -8.06 1.06 15.06
CA GLY A 217 -8.56 0.03 14.14
C GLY A 217 -7.94 0.10 12.73
N VAL A 218 -6.94 0.95 12.53
CA VAL A 218 -6.33 1.16 11.20
C VAL A 218 -5.26 0.11 10.95
N TYR A 219 -5.49 -0.73 9.93
CA TYR A 219 -4.48 -1.63 9.39
C TYR A 219 -4.12 -1.16 7.96
N PRO A 220 -2.97 -0.49 7.75
CA PRO A 220 -2.68 0.23 6.53
C PRO A 220 -2.65 -0.65 5.27
N ILE A 221 -3.38 -0.22 4.23
CA ILE A 221 -3.45 -0.84 2.92
C ILE A 221 -2.39 -0.17 2.02
N MET A 222 -1.47 -0.97 1.49
CA MET A 222 -0.41 -0.46 0.60
C MET A 222 -0.80 -0.55 -0.86
N HIS A 223 -1.38 -1.69 -1.27
CA HIS A 223 -1.74 -1.96 -2.66
C HIS A 223 -3.16 -2.52 -2.75
N VAL A 224 -3.84 -2.18 -3.84
CA VAL A 224 -5.20 -2.59 -4.17
C VAL A 224 -5.22 -3.20 -5.57
N ILE A 225 -6.22 -4.05 -5.84
CA ILE A 225 -6.47 -4.51 -7.19
C ILE A 225 -7.34 -3.47 -7.93
N ALA A 226 -6.84 -2.99 -9.05
CA ALA A 226 -7.53 -2.09 -9.98
C ALA A 226 -7.97 -2.86 -11.22
N VAL A 227 -9.10 -2.47 -11.80
CA VAL A 227 -9.67 -3.05 -13.02
C VAL A 227 -9.96 -1.92 -14.00
N ARG A 228 -9.72 -2.13 -15.28
CA ARG A 228 -10.15 -1.20 -16.33
C ARG A 228 -11.69 -1.20 -16.38
N LYS A 229 -12.32 -0.02 -16.36
CA LYS A 229 -13.79 0.08 -16.39
C LYS A 229 -14.40 -0.64 -17.59
N ALA A 230 -13.75 -0.54 -18.75
CA ALA A 230 -14.19 -1.21 -19.98
C ALA A 230 -14.38 -2.73 -19.82
N VAL A 231 -13.68 -3.37 -18.89
CA VAL A 231 -13.83 -4.81 -18.58
C VAL A 231 -15.16 -5.06 -17.87
N LEU A 232 -15.61 -4.15 -17.03
CA LEU A 232 -16.83 -4.29 -16.23
C LEU A 232 -18.07 -3.75 -16.94
N ASP A 233 -17.93 -2.75 -17.82
CA ASP A 233 -19.05 -2.09 -18.51
C ASP A 233 -19.89 -3.07 -19.36
N GLY A 234 -19.21 -4.04 -20.01
CA GLY A 234 -19.87 -5.07 -20.80
C GLY A 234 -20.31 -6.31 -20.00
N ALA A 235 -19.79 -6.49 -18.79
CA ALA A 235 -19.98 -7.70 -17.98
C ALA A 235 -19.78 -7.45 -16.47
N PRO A 236 -20.74 -6.79 -15.80
CA PRO A 236 -20.60 -6.40 -14.37
C PRO A 236 -20.35 -7.58 -13.41
N TRP A 237 -20.77 -8.80 -13.79
CA TRP A 237 -20.57 -10.02 -13.02
C TRP A 237 -19.07 -10.37 -12.83
N ILE A 238 -18.20 -9.90 -13.73
CA ILE A 238 -16.74 -10.13 -13.67
C ILE A 238 -16.17 -9.66 -12.34
N GLY A 239 -16.56 -8.47 -11.88
CA GLY A 239 -16.05 -7.90 -10.64
C GLY A 239 -16.33 -8.79 -9.44
N ARG A 240 -17.54 -9.35 -9.34
CA ARG A 240 -17.92 -10.28 -8.26
C ARG A 240 -17.15 -11.59 -8.36
N ASN A 241 -17.05 -12.17 -9.54
CA ASN A 241 -16.41 -13.48 -9.71
C ASN A 241 -14.90 -13.38 -9.47
N LEU A 242 -14.26 -12.29 -9.88
CA LEU A 242 -12.86 -12.00 -9.50
C LEU A 242 -12.71 -11.84 -7.98
N TYR A 243 -13.56 -11.03 -7.35
CA TYR A 243 -13.53 -10.85 -5.90
C TYR A 243 -13.67 -12.17 -5.15
N ASN A 244 -14.64 -13.01 -5.53
CA ASN A 244 -14.85 -14.31 -4.90
C ASN A 244 -13.65 -15.25 -5.05
N ALA A 245 -13.02 -15.24 -6.21
CA ALA A 245 -11.82 -16.07 -6.45
C ALA A 245 -10.60 -15.58 -5.64
N PHE A 246 -10.39 -14.27 -5.55
CA PHE A 246 -9.35 -13.71 -4.68
C PHE A 246 -9.61 -14.01 -3.21
N GLU A 247 -10.87 -13.86 -2.77
CA GLU A 247 -11.26 -14.09 -1.37
C GLU A 247 -11.09 -15.57 -0.97
N GLU A 248 -11.52 -16.50 -1.82
CA GLU A 248 -11.32 -17.94 -1.57
C GLU A 248 -9.83 -18.30 -1.55
N SER A 249 -9.02 -17.71 -2.45
CA SER A 249 -7.58 -17.92 -2.46
C SER A 249 -6.92 -17.39 -1.17
N ARG A 250 -7.35 -16.19 -0.69
CA ARG A 250 -6.91 -15.62 0.58
C ARG A 250 -7.27 -16.54 1.76
N ARG A 251 -8.51 -17.00 1.83
CA ARG A 251 -8.98 -17.88 2.89
C ARG A 251 -8.11 -19.13 3.00
N ARG A 252 -7.81 -19.79 1.88
CA ARG A 252 -6.92 -20.95 1.84
C ARG A 252 -5.48 -20.63 2.25
N SER A 253 -4.99 -19.45 1.92
CA SER A 253 -3.66 -18.98 2.37
C SER A 253 -3.62 -18.83 3.90
N ILE A 254 -4.65 -18.21 4.49
CA ILE A 254 -4.74 -18.04 5.95
C ILE A 254 -4.83 -19.40 6.66
N GLU A 255 -5.61 -20.34 6.13
CA GLU A 255 -5.68 -21.71 6.65
C GLU A 255 -4.32 -22.40 6.64
N ARG A 256 -3.54 -22.22 5.56
CA ARG A 256 -2.17 -22.76 5.48
C ARG A 256 -1.23 -22.18 6.52
N ILE A 257 -1.34 -20.89 6.81
CA ILE A 257 -0.48 -20.20 7.79
C ILE A 257 -0.85 -20.62 9.22
N LEU A 258 -2.12 -20.83 9.50
CA LEU A 258 -2.63 -21.21 10.81
C LEU A 258 -2.50 -22.71 11.12
N ASP A 259 -2.20 -23.55 10.12
CA ASP A 259 -2.08 -25.01 10.29
C ASP A 259 -0.86 -25.37 11.17
N PRO A 260 -1.05 -25.88 12.39
CA PRO A 260 0.06 -26.24 13.26
C PRO A 260 0.64 -27.64 12.98
N ALA A 261 -0.04 -28.44 12.14
CA ALA A 261 0.32 -29.84 11.93
C ALA A 261 1.40 -30.01 10.86
N VAL A 262 1.52 -29.08 9.93
CA VAL A 262 2.47 -29.14 8.81
C VAL A 262 3.19 -27.81 8.63
N SER A 263 4.52 -27.85 8.70
CA SER A 263 5.37 -26.68 8.44
C SER A 263 5.41 -26.36 6.94
N ARG A 264 4.46 -25.57 6.47
CA ARG A 264 4.38 -25.16 5.05
C ARG A 264 5.34 -24.03 4.70
N TYR A 265 5.78 -23.29 5.71
CA TYR A 265 6.77 -22.22 5.61
C TYR A 265 7.98 -22.59 6.50
N PRO A 266 9.22 -22.38 6.05
CA PRO A 266 10.41 -22.74 6.83
C PRO A 266 10.70 -21.70 7.94
N VAL A 267 9.68 -21.37 8.74
CA VAL A 267 9.75 -20.40 9.85
C VAL A 267 9.17 -21.05 11.10
N PRO A 268 9.96 -21.22 12.17
CA PRO A 268 9.47 -21.75 13.44
C PRO A 268 8.36 -20.85 14.03
N TRP A 269 7.39 -21.48 14.72
CA TRP A 269 6.29 -20.81 15.43
C TRP A 269 5.39 -19.90 14.59
N LEU A 270 5.45 -19.99 13.26
CA LEU A 270 4.63 -19.14 12.39
C LEU A 270 3.13 -19.29 12.69
N ALA A 271 2.63 -20.51 12.84
CA ALA A 271 1.22 -20.76 13.16
C ALA A 271 0.81 -20.13 14.51
N ASN A 272 1.68 -20.23 15.54
CA ASN A 272 1.42 -19.62 16.84
C ASN A 272 1.43 -18.09 16.78
N TYR A 273 2.36 -17.50 16.00
CA TYR A 273 2.39 -16.06 15.78
C TYR A 273 1.15 -15.61 15.02
N ALA A 274 0.77 -16.30 13.96
CA ALA A 274 -0.43 -16.01 13.17
C ALA A 274 -1.71 -16.09 14.01
N ALA A 275 -1.84 -17.10 14.88
CA ALA A 275 -2.98 -17.23 15.77
C ALA A 275 -3.09 -16.06 16.77
N ARG A 276 -1.96 -15.60 17.34
CA ARG A 276 -1.94 -14.39 18.20
C ARG A 276 -2.35 -13.14 17.42
N MET A 277 -1.83 -12.97 16.20
CA MET A 277 -2.22 -11.85 15.35
C MET A 277 -3.70 -11.92 14.97
N GLN A 278 -4.23 -13.10 14.66
CA GLN A 278 -5.65 -13.28 14.39
C GLN A 278 -6.52 -12.81 15.57
N GLN A 279 -6.16 -13.16 16.80
CA GLN A 279 -6.86 -12.66 18.00
C GLN A 279 -6.75 -11.14 18.12
N MET A 280 -5.56 -10.57 17.90
CA MET A 280 -5.36 -9.12 17.95
C MET A 280 -6.22 -8.39 16.91
N PHE A 281 -6.39 -8.96 15.71
CA PHE A 281 -7.19 -8.40 14.62
C PHE A 281 -8.69 -8.76 14.69
N GLY A 282 -9.19 -9.26 15.83
CA GLY A 282 -10.60 -9.54 16.01
C GLY A 282 -11.09 -10.82 15.31
N GLY A 283 -10.21 -11.75 15.04
CA GLY A 283 -10.54 -13.06 14.49
C GLY A 283 -10.27 -13.23 12.99
N GLU A 284 -9.97 -12.16 12.27
CA GLU A 284 -9.71 -12.23 10.82
C GLU A 284 -8.37 -11.62 10.45
N LEU A 285 -7.50 -12.42 9.83
CA LEU A 285 -6.23 -11.95 9.27
C LEU A 285 -6.44 -11.43 7.85
N PHE A 286 -5.89 -10.24 7.56
CA PHE A 286 -5.79 -9.69 6.22
C PHE A 286 -7.16 -9.58 5.49
N PRO A 287 -8.22 -8.99 6.11
CA PRO A 287 -9.56 -8.96 5.55
C PRO A 287 -9.63 -8.19 4.24
N TYR A 288 -10.39 -8.72 3.26
CA TYR A 288 -10.84 -8.00 2.08
C TYR A 288 -12.19 -7.32 2.31
N GLY A 289 -12.68 -6.63 1.31
CA GLY A 289 -13.98 -5.97 1.38
C GLY A 289 -13.93 -4.56 1.96
N ILE A 290 -15.03 -3.84 1.79
CA ILE A 290 -15.18 -2.43 2.23
C ILE A 290 -15.44 -2.39 3.73
N GLU A 291 -16.42 -3.15 4.23
CA GLU A 291 -16.91 -3.00 5.61
C GLU A 291 -15.82 -3.27 6.66
N ALA A 292 -15.11 -4.38 6.52
CA ALA A 292 -14.00 -4.74 7.40
C ALA A 292 -12.82 -3.74 7.37
N ASN A 293 -12.79 -2.88 6.34
CA ASN A 293 -11.70 -1.93 6.09
C ASN A 293 -12.15 -0.47 6.07
N ARG A 294 -13.41 -0.18 6.39
CA ARG A 294 -14.02 1.15 6.23
C ARG A 294 -13.24 2.24 6.95
N VAL A 295 -12.79 1.98 8.16
CA VAL A 295 -11.97 2.90 8.96
C VAL A 295 -10.63 3.20 8.25
N THR A 296 -9.91 2.15 7.85
CA THR A 296 -8.62 2.28 7.14
C THR A 296 -8.76 2.99 5.79
N LEU A 297 -9.79 2.64 5.02
CA LEU A 297 -10.08 3.27 3.73
C LEU A 297 -10.41 4.74 3.88
N GLY A 298 -11.34 5.07 4.78
CA GLY A 298 -11.77 6.45 5.04
C GLY A 298 -10.61 7.33 5.50
N LEU A 299 -9.78 6.83 6.41
CA LEU A 299 -8.60 7.54 6.89
C LEU A 299 -7.61 7.80 5.75
N PHE A 300 -7.29 6.79 4.93
CA PHE A 300 -6.35 6.97 3.83
C PHE A 300 -6.86 7.94 2.76
N LEU A 301 -8.13 7.84 2.38
CA LEU A 301 -8.75 8.73 1.38
C LEU A 301 -8.73 10.19 1.84
N ARG A 302 -8.99 10.43 3.13
CA ARG A 302 -8.84 11.75 3.74
C ARG A 302 -7.38 12.22 3.66
N TYR A 303 -6.42 11.40 4.10
CA TYR A 303 -5.00 11.76 4.05
C TYR A 303 -4.51 12.04 2.63
N ALA A 304 -4.95 11.24 1.65
CA ALA A 304 -4.60 11.45 0.25
C ALA A 304 -5.16 12.78 -0.30
N HIS A 305 -6.37 13.16 0.11
CA HIS A 305 -6.97 14.44 -0.25
C HIS A 305 -6.26 15.62 0.40
N GLU A 306 -6.06 15.58 1.72
CA GLU A 306 -5.36 16.62 2.49
C GLU A 306 -3.91 16.85 2.01
N GLN A 307 -3.28 15.82 1.43
CA GLN A 307 -1.93 15.88 0.90
C GLN A 307 -1.87 16.19 -0.61
N GLY A 308 -3.02 16.50 -1.24
CA GLY A 308 -3.09 16.91 -2.64
C GLY A 308 -2.83 15.80 -3.66
N ILE A 309 -3.06 14.54 -3.27
CA ILE A 309 -2.94 13.35 -4.12
C ILE A 309 -4.29 13.03 -4.77
N ALA A 310 -5.35 12.97 -3.96
CA ALA A 310 -6.71 12.81 -4.46
C ALA A 310 -7.27 14.15 -4.94
N ARG A 311 -7.89 14.16 -6.13
CA ARG A 311 -8.47 15.37 -6.73
C ARG A 311 -9.72 15.86 -6.00
N ARG A 312 -10.42 14.97 -5.33
CA ARG A 312 -11.61 15.24 -4.53
C ARG A 312 -11.67 14.29 -3.35
N LEU A 313 -12.32 14.72 -2.28
CA LEU A 313 -12.63 13.82 -1.18
C LEU A 313 -13.71 12.83 -1.64
N VAL A 314 -13.46 11.55 -1.40
CA VAL A 314 -14.36 10.45 -1.77
C VAL A 314 -14.58 9.54 -0.58
N ALA A 315 -15.74 8.89 -0.55
CA ALA A 315 -16.00 7.81 0.42
C ALA A 315 -15.45 6.47 -0.10
N PRO A 316 -15.23 5.49 0.80
CA PRO A 316 -14.81 4.14 0.39
C PRO A 316 -15.72 3.50 -0.66
N ASP A 317 -17.02 3.75 -0.60
CA ASP A 317 -18.00 3.21 -1.54
C ASP A 317 -17.91 3.80 -2.97
N ASP A 318 -17.25 4.96 -3.13
CA ASP A 318 -17.14 5.64 -4.43
C ASP A 318 -16.01 5.08 -5.31
N ILE A 319 -15.06 4.35 -4.73
CA ILE A 319 -13.86 3.85 -5.43
C ILE A 319 -13.95 2.37 -5.81
N PHE A 320 -15.07 1.72 -5.47
CA PHE A 320 -15.34 0.32 -5.81
C PHE A 320 -16.70 0.19 -6.52
N PRO A 321 -16.89 -0.82 -7.40
CA PRO A 321 -18.16 -1.01 -8.09
C PRO A 321 -19.30 -1.34 -7.12
N ARG A 322 -20.45 -0.74 -7.33
CA ARG A 322 -21.67 -1.06 -6.57
C ARG A 322 -22.05 -2.53 -6.79
N GLY A 323 -22.44 -3.21 -5.75
CA GLY A 323 -22.96 -4.59 -5.82
C GLY A 323 -21.91 -5.72 -5.79
N ILE A 324 -20.60 -5.43 -5.84
CA ILE A 324 -19.56 -6.46 -5.64
C ILE A 324 -19.71 -7.11 -4.25
N MET A 325 -20.06 -6.30 -3.25
CA MET A 325 -20.13 -6.69 -1.84
C MET A 325 -21.51 -7.15 -1.37
N ALA A 326 -22.53 -7.13 -2.22
CA ALA A 326 -23.82 -7.69 -1.84
C ALA A 326 -23.68 -9.21 -1.68
N SER A 327 -23.30 -9.67 -0.47
CA SER A 327 -23.43 -11.09 -0.11
C SER A 327 -24.89 -11.43 -0.12
N VAL A 328 -25.38 -11.96 -1.23
CA VAL A 328 -26.61 -12.73 -1.21
C VAL A 328 -26.22 -14.03 -0.51
N LYS A 329 -26.42 -14.11 0.80
CA LYS A 329 -26.52 -15.39 1.48
C LYS A 329 -27.77 -16.04 0.91
N VAL A 330 -27.59 -16.96 -0.01
CA VAL A 330 -28.63 -17.92 -0.42
C VAL A 330 -28.71 -19.00 0.65
#